data_47e3f2c34e9be33b4cbc4ca6eebc095a
#
_entry.id   47e3f2c34e9be33b4cbc4ca6eebc095a
#
_cell.length_a   1.000
_cell.length_b   1.000
_cell.length_c   1.000
_cell.angle_alpha   90.00
_cell.angle_beta   90.00
_cell.angle_gamma   90.00
#
_symmetry.space_group_name_H-M   'P 1'
#
loop_
_entity.id
_entity.type
_entity.pdbx_description
1 polymer ?
#
loop_
_entity_poly.entity_id
_entity_poly.type
_entity_poly.pdbx_seq_one_letter_code
_entity_poly.pdbx_strand_id
1 'polypeptide(L)'
;EMCIRDSLWTLCGVAIDPSVEKKILTDFNCQVIHTAPEYQTNLDVNTPTNRIITSMCSPERLLFLIKYGIAYVKSEREVDGKIESTDQKHIMRYQQMFAALAIRQKLSEGVTSGVVWHTQGSGKTALSYHLTRVLSDYFAKNNKVAKFYFIVDRLDLLEQASQEFEARGLIVKTANTRQELMEQFRNNQALEGSSGNQEITVVNIQRFAEDKHKVALPAYATNLQRVFIMDEAHRGYNPTGSFLANLFDADKNSIKIALTGTPLLKAERASWKVFGNYFHTYYYDKSIQDGYTLKIIREDIETSYREKLSEIYEKLEKLVEKKDIKKSDIIEHDSYVKELLRYIITDLKKFRQLHGDDSLGGMVICETSEQARKLYACLLYTSDA
;
A
#
# COMPACT_ATOMS: atom_id res chain seq x y z
N GLU A 1 -19.72 -11.75 -2.00
CA GLU A 1 -19.53 -11.78 -0.51
C GLU A 1 -18.47 -10.80 -0.01
N MET A 2 -17.50 -10.39 -0.84
CA MET A 2 -16.42 -9.49 -0.45
C MET A 2 -16.85 -8.05 -0.17
N CYS A 3 -17.97 -7.59 -0.74
CA CYS A 3 -18.34 -6.18 -0.69
C CYS A 3 -19.13 -5.75 0.55
N ILE A 4 -19.77 -6.67 1.25
CA ILE A 4 -20.68 -6.29 2.34
C ILE A 4 -19.96 -6.32 3.70
N ARG A 5 -18.98 -7.20 3.89
CA ARG A 5 -18.14 -7.22 5.09
C ARG A 5 -17.03 -6.17 5.05
N ASP A 6 -16.52 -5.85 3.89
CA ASP A 6 -15.64 -4.70 3.67
C ASP A 6 -16.39 -3.37 3.70
N SER A 7 -17.52 -3.34 4.28
CA SER A 7 -18.41 -2.20 4.43
C SER A 7 -17.88 -1.13 5.37
N LEU A 8 -16.63 -0.88 5.29
CA LEU A 8 -15.94 0.24 5.89
C LEU A 8 -16.39 1.57 5.28
N TRP A 9 -17.08 1.48 4.17
CA TRP A 9 -18.04 2.49 3.76
C TRP A 9 -18.97 2.91 4.89
N THR A 10 -19.30 1.98 5.82
CA THR A 10 -20.13 2.25 6.97
C THR A 10 -19.41 3.04 8.06
N LEU A 11 -18.12 2.87 8.23
CA LEU A 11 -17.34 3.54 9.28
C LEU A 11 -16.93 4.96 8.91
N CYS A 12 -16.80 5.24 7.62
CA CYS A 12 -16.57 6.57 7.08
C CYS A 12 -17.85 7.27 6.62
N GLY A 13 -19.01 6.78 7.06
CA GLY A 13 -20.27 7.45 6.84
C GLY A 13 -20.18 8.88 7.35
N VAL A 14 -20.01 9.83 6.44
CA VAL A 14 -20.33 11.20 6.72
C VAL A 14 -21.84 11.23 6.74
N ALA A 15 -22.43 11.53 7.89
CA ALA A 15 -23.86 11.82 7.93
C ALA A 15 -24.16 12.87 6.89
N ILE A 16 -25.10 12.60 6.00
CA ILE A 16 -25.58 13.61 5.08
C ILE A 16 -26.16 14.71 5.96
N ASP A 17 -25.77 15.97 5.68
CA ASP A 17 -26.39 17.10 6.35
C ASP A 17 -27.91 17.00 6.17
N PRO A 18 -28.72 17.04 7.25
CA PRO A 18 -30.17 16.89 7.17
C PRO A 18 -30.83 17.86 6.20
N SER A 19 -30.24 19.03 5.99
CA SER A 19 -30.74 20.01 5.03
C SER A 19 -30.53 19.56 3.58
N VAL A 20 -29.39 18.95 3.30
CA VAL A 20 -29.07 18.38 1.99
C VAL A 20 -29.93 17.17 1.71
N GLU A 21 -30.12 16.28 2.69
CA GLU A 21 -31.00 15.12 2.58
C GLU A 21 -32.43 15.54 2.30
N LYS A 22 -32.96 16.50 3.05
CA LYS A 22 -34.32 17.03 2.84
C LYS A 22 -34.49 17.62 1.45
N LYS A 23 -33.49 18.35 0.96
CA LYS A 23 -33.48 18.90 -0.39
C LYS A 23 -33.52 17.80 -1.44
N ILE A 24 -32.67 16.79 -1.32
CA ILE A 24 -32.63 15.65 -2.27
C ILE A 24 -33.99 14.95 -2.31
N LEU A 25 -34.59 14.63 -1.16
CA LEU A 25 -35.87 13.98 -1.08
C LEU A 25 -37.00 14.85 -1.67
N THR A 26 -36.88 16.15 -1.53
CA THR A 26 -37.82 17.11 -2.14
C THR A 26 -37.67 17.13 -3.67
N ASP A 27 -36.45 17.22 -4.16
CA ASP A 27 -36.18 17.27 -5.61
C ASP A 27 -36.61 15.99 -6.34
N PHE A 28 -36.58 14.85 -5.67
CA PHE A 28 -37.05 13.56 -6.18
C PHE A 28 -38.53 13.25 -5.83
N ASN A 29 -39.26 14.18 -5.22
CA ASN A 29 -40.64 14.01 -4.78
C ASN A 29 -40.86 12.81 -3.84
N CYS A 30 -39.88 12.57 -2.97
CA CYS A 30 -39.85 11.44 -2.02
C CYS A 30 -40.03 11.89 -0.57
N GLN A 31 -40.60 13.06 -0.28
CA GLN A 31 -40.72 13.62 1.08
C GLN A 31 -41.50 12.72 2.04
N VAL A 32 -42.40 11.89 1.51
CA VAL A 32 -43.16 10.91 2.30
C VAL A 32 -42.25 9.93 3.07
N ILE A 33 -41.04 9.71 2.57
CA ILE A 33 -40.07 8.82 3.18
C ILE A 33 -39.68 9.34 4.57
N HIS A 34 -39.61 10.64 4.79
CA HIS A 34 -39.26 11.23 6.08
C HIS A 34 -40.25 10.86 7.21
N THR A 35 -41.46 10.54 6.87
CA THR A 35 -42.52 10.19 7.83
C THR A 35 -42.68 8.68 8.02
N ALA A 36 -41.99 7.87 7.22
CA ALA A 36 -42.05 6.43 7.31
C ALA A 36 -41.31 5.93 8.58
N PRO A 37 -41.92 5.04 9.38
CA PRO A 37 -41.29 4.50 10.58
C PRO A 37 -39.94 3.81 10.31
N GLU A 38 -39.84 3.09 9.20
CA GLU A 38 -38.66 2.39 8.75
C GLU A 38 -37.51 3.37 8.44
N TYR A 39 -37.83 4.52 7.88
CA TYR A 39 -36.87 5.57 7.62
C TYR A 39 -36.34 6.19 8.91
N GLN A 40 -37.22 6.45 9.88
CA GLN A 40 -36.81 6.98 11.19
C GLN A 40 -35.88 6.01 11.93
N THR A 41 -36.16 4.71 11.84
CA THR A 41 -35.29 3.67 12.39
C THR A 41 -33.94 3.63 11.69
N ASN A 42 -33.90 3.85 10.38
CA ASN A 42 -32.68 3.84 9.58
C ASN A 42 -31.86 5.13 9.67
N LEU A 43 -32.39 6.19 10.27
CA LEU A 43 -31.61 7.43 10.52
C LEU A 43 -30.57 7.26 11.63
N ASP A 44 -30.65 6.22 12.43
CA ASP A 44 -29.65 5.95 13.44
C ASP A 44 -28.31 5.63 12.76
N VAL A 45 -27.34 6.55 12.88
CA VAL A 45 -25.99 6.43 12.33
C VAL A 45 -25.22 5.21 12.84
N ASN A 46 -25.69 4.59 13.92
CA ASN A 46 -25.07 3.39 14.48
C ASN A 46 -25.57 2.12 13.80
N THR A 47 -26.64 2.18 13.02
CA THR A 47 -27.09 1.00 12.26
C THR A 47 -26.20 0.80 11.02
N PRO A 48 -25.71 -0.42 10.77
CA PRO A 48 -24.87 -0.71 9.59
C PRO A 48 -25.55 -0.35 8.27
N THR A 49 -26.85 -0.59 8.17
CA THR A 49 -27.64 -0.34 6.94
C THR A 49 -27.65 1.15 6.60
N ASN A 50 -27.91 2.01 7.57
CA ASN A 50 -27.97 3.45 7.33
C ASN A 50 -26.62 4.01 6.91
N ARG A 51 -25.53 3.56 7.53
CA ARG A 51 -24.17 3.96 7.13
C ARG A 51 -23.86 3.59 5.69
N ILE A 52 -24.26 2.39 5.24
CA ILE A 52 -24.03 1.96 3.85
C ILE A 52 -24.81 2.88 2.90
N ILE A 53 -26.08 3.11 3.16
CA ILE A 53 -26.94 3.91 2.27
C ILE A 53 -26.46 5.37 2.22
N THR A 54 -26.22 5.99 3.35
CA THR A 54 -25.85 7.41 3.41
C THR A 54 -24.44 7.67 2.91
N SER A 55 -23.52 6.72 3.12
CA SER A 55 -22.13 6.87 2.71
C SER A 55 -21.88 6.45 1.26
N MET A 56 -22.21 5.22 0.91
CA MET A 56 -21.92 4.64 -0.41
C MET A 56 -22.88 5.11 -1.48
N CYS A 57 -24.17 5.23 -1.15
CA CYS A 57 -25.22 5.53 -2.10
C CYS A 57 -25.47 7.03 -2.30
N SER A 58 -24.66 7.93 -1.72
CA SER A 58 -24.76 9.34 -2.10
C SER A 58 -24.50 9.49 -3.60
N PRO A 59 -25.27 10.31 -4.32
CA PRO A 59 -25.20 10.39 -5.79
C PRO A 59 -23.78 10.64 -6.31
N GLU A 60 -23.05 11.55 -5.70
CA GLU A 60 -21.67 11.86 -6.11
C GLU A 60 -20.72 10.67 -5.95
N ARG A 61 -20.81 9.96 -4.82
CA ARG A 61 -19.95 8.80 -4.54
C ARG A 61 -20.33 7.61 -5.41
N LEU A 62 -21.64 7.36 -5.58
CA LEU A 62 -22.10 6.27 -6.42
C LEU A 62 -21.69 6.48 -7.88
N LEU A 63 -21.88 7.68 -8.41
CA LEU A 63 -21.43 8.02 -9.77
C LEU A 63 -19.92 7.93 -9.92
N PHE A 64 -19.16 8.36 -8.90
CA PHE A 64 -17.71 8.20 -8.89
C PHE A 64 -17.30 6.72 -8.92
N LEU A 65 -17.94 5.89 -8.11
CA LEU A 65 -17.67 4.46 -8.05
C LEU A 65 -18.01 3.76 -9.37
N ILE A 66 -19.17 4.05 -9.95
CA ILE A 66 -19.58 3.48 -11.25
C ILE A 66 -18.57 3.89 -12.33
N LYS A 67 -18.15 5.14 -12.35
CA LYS A 67 -17.25 5.66 -13.38
C LYS A 67 -15.80 5.17 -13.22
N TYR A 68 -15.28 5.16 -12.01
CA TYR A 68 -13.85 4.93 -11.76
C TYR A 68 -13.55 3.76 -10.84
N GLY A 69 -14.47 3.39 -9.96
CA GLY A 69 -14.24 2.49 -8.85
C GLY A 69 -14.38 1.00 -9.17
N ILE A 70 -14.89 0.65 -10.34
CA ILE A 70 -15.07 -0.75 -10.74
C ILE A 70 -13.93 -1.15 -11.67
N ALA A 71 -13.27 -2.27 -11.36
CA ALA A 71 -12.27 -2.91 -12.19
C ALA A 71 -12.64 -4.37 -12.43
N TYR A 72 -12.45 -4.85 -13.65
CA TYR A 72 -12.53 -6.28 -13.97
C TYR A 72 -11.09 -6.81 -13.96
N VAL A 73 -10.85 -7.81 -13.13
CA VAL A 73 -9.52 -8.39 -12.93
C VAL A 73 -9.52 -9.80 -13.46
N LYS A 74 -8.68 -10.04 -14.45
CA LYS A 74 -8.46 -11.39 -14.96
C LYS A 74 -7.55 -12.14 -13.99
N SER A 75 -7.99 -13.29 -13.53
CA SER A 75 -7.17 -14.19 -12.73
C SER A 75 -7.19 -15.58 -13.35
N GLU A 76 -6.00 -16.18 -13.45
CA GLU A 76 -5.84 -17.55 -13.90
C GLU A 76 -5.53 -18.40 -12.69
N ARG A 77 -6.24 -19.53 -12.56
CA ARG A 77 -5.97 -20.54 -11.54
C ARG A 77 -5.81 -21.89 -12.21
N GLU A 78 -4.82 -22.62 -11.78
CA GLU A 78 -4.69 -24.02 -12.16
C GLU A 78 -5.59 -24.86 -11.23
N VAL A 79 -6.59 -25.52 -11.83
CA VAL A 79 -7.49 -26.46 -11.18
C VAL A 79 -7.41 -27.77 -11.94
N ASP A 80 -6.99 -28.83 -11.27
CA ASP A 80 -6.83 -30.18 -11.84
C ASP A 80 -5.98 -30.21 -13.14
N GLY A 81 -4.89 -29.44 -13.19
CA GLY A 81 -3.99 -29.38 -14.34
C GLY A 81 -4.54 -28.59 -15.54
N LYS A 82 -5.66 -27.89 -15.37
CA LYS A 82 -6.23 -26.97 -16.37
C LYS A 82 -6.19 -25.55 -15.86
N ILE A 83 -5.81 -24.64 -16.77
CA ILE A 83 -5.86 -23.20 -16.46
C ILE A 83 -7.29 -22.71 -16.67
N GLU A 84 -7.93 -22.32 -15.57
CA GLU A 84 -9.21 -21.65 -15.59
C GLU A 84 -9.01 -20.15 -15.47
N SER A 85 -9.47 -19.41 -16.46
CA SER A 85 -9.48 -17.94 -16.43
C SER A 85 -10.82 -17.46 -15.86
N THR A 86 -10.76 -16.64 -14.82
CA THR A 86 -11.96 -16.04 -14.20
C THR A 86 -11.84 -14.52 -14.20
N ASP A 87 -12.92 -13.84 -14.60
CA ASP A 87 -13.05 -12.40 -14.49
C ASP A 87 -13.69 -12.05 -13.14
N GLN A 88 -12.94 -11.40 -12.27
CA GLN A 88 -13.42 -10.95 -10.98
C GLN A 88 -13.73 -9.44 -11.02
N LYS A 89 -14.88 -9.05 -10.48
CA LYS A 89 -15.24 -7.65 -10.32
C LYS A 89 -14.69 -7.14 -8.99
N HIS A 90 -13.76 -6.20 -9.06
CA HIS A 90 -13.22 -5.50 -7.90
C HIS A 90 -13.83 -4.11 -7.79
N ILE A 91 -14.19 -3.72 -6.57
CA ILE A 91 -14.69 -2.39 -6.27
C ILE A 91 -13.66 -1.66 -5.40
N MET A 92 -13.44 -0.41 -5.72
CA MET A 92 -12.58 0.50 -4.95
C MET A 92 -13.02 0.53 -3.48
N ARG A 93 -12.07 0.37 -2.57
CA ARG A 93 -12.31 0.54 -1.13
C ARG A 93 -12.50 2.02 -0.80
N TYR A 94 -13.20 2.32 0.28
CA TYR A 94 -13.51 3.70 0.64
C TYR A 94 -12.26 4.59 0.81
N GLN A 95 -11.20 4.06 1.46
CA GLN A 95 -9.94 4.80 1.64
C GLN A 95 -9.26 5.12 0.30
N GLN A 96 -9.39 4.25 -0.70
CA GLN A 96 -8.89 4.50 -2.05
C GLN A 96 -9.70 5.59 -2.74
N MET A 97 -11.02 5.56 -2.60
CA MET A 97 -11.90 6.57 -3.17
C MET A 97 -11.64 7.95 -2.57
N PHE A 98 -11.55 8.03 -1.24
CA PHE A 98 -11.29 9.32 -0.58
C PHE A 98 -9.90 9.85 -0.90
N ALA A 99 -8.90 8.97 -1.03
CA ALA A 99 -7.58 9.38 -1.50
C ALA A 99 -7.64 9.94 -2.93
N ALA A 100 -8.33 9.27 -3.84
CA ALA A 100 -8.48 9.75 -5.22
C ALA A 100 -9.23 11.08 -5.31
N LEU A 101 -10.29 11.24 -4.52
CA LEU A 101 -11.05 12.49 -4.42
C LEU A 101 -10.18 13.63 -3.84
N ALA A 102 -9.43 13.36 -2.77
CA ALA A 102 -8.56 14.34 -2.14
C ALA A 102 -7.42 14.77 -3.08
N ILE A 103 -6.80 13.83 -3.81
CA ILE A 103 -5.80 14.14 -4.82
C ILE A 103 -6.41 15.05 -5.90
N ARG A 104 -7.56 14.69 -6.45
CA ARG A 104 -8.23 15.50 -7.47
C ARG A 104 -8.56 16.91 -6.97
N GLN A 105 -9.03 17.03 -5.73
CA GLN A 105 -9.30 18.33 -5.11
C GLN A 105 -8.01 19.15 -4.97
N LYS A 106 -6.94 18.58 -4.43
CA LYS A 106 -5.66 19.26 -4.26
C LYS A 106 -5.06 19.72 -5.58
N LEU A 107 -5.18 18.89 -6.63
CA LEU A 107 -4.77 19.30 -7.97
C LEU A 107 -5.57 20.51 -8.48
N SER A 108 -6.88 20.59 -8.18
CA SER A 108 -7.69 21.75 -8.55
C SER A 108 -7.33 23.02 -7.76
N GLU A 109 -6.74 22.86 -6.59
CA GLU A 109 -6.16 23.96 -5.78
C GLU A 109 -4.73 24.36 -6.25
N GLY A 110 -4.21 23.70 -7.31
CA GLY A 110 -2.86 23.97 -7.85
C GLY A 110 -1.73 23.22 -7.14
N VAL A 111 -2.04 22.31 -6.22
CA VAL A 111 -1.03 21.49 -5.53
C VAL A 111 -0.63 20.32 -6.44
N THR A 112 0.65 20.25 -6.82
CA THR A 112 1.16 19.26 -7.79
C THR A 112 1.93 18.11 -7.14
N SER A 113 2.16 18.14 -5.84
CA SER A 113 2.96 17.15 -5.14
C SER A 113 2.40 16.86 -3.75
N GLY A 114 2.37 15.58 -3.35
CA GLY A 114 1.89 15.20 -2.02
C GLY A 114 2.04 13.72 -1.71
N VAL A 115 1.77 13.38 -0.45
CA VAL A 115 1.92 12.03 0.11
C VAL A 115 0.55 11.42 0.42
N VAL A 116 0.33 10.20 -0.01
CA VAL A 116 -0.74 9.33 0.46
C VAL A 116 -0.15 8.39 1.50
N TRP A 117 -0.47 8.61 2.75
CA TRP A 117 -0.04 7.74 3.83
C TRP A 117 -1.12 6.72 4.15
N HIS A 118 -0.98 5.55 3.57
CA HIS A 118 -1.87 4.41 3.79
C HIS A 118 -1.09 3.23 4.32
N THR A 119 -1.63 2.53 5.31
CA THR A 119 -1.01 1.33 5.89
C THR A 119 -0.72 0.26 4.84
N GLN A 120 0.15 -0.69 5.14
CA GLN A 120 0.33 -1.87 4.31
C GLN A 120 -0.99 -2.65 4.19
N GLY A 121 -1.22 -3.29 3.04
CA GLY A 121 -2.48 -4.01 2.79
C GLY A 121 -3.70 -3.13 2.47
N SER A 122 -3.58 -1.80 2.50
CA SER A 122 -4.68 -0.88 2.16
C SER A 122 -5.02 -0.83 0.67
N GLY A 123 -4.24 -1.51 -0.19
CA GLY A 123 -4.45 -1.54 -1.64
C GLY A 123 -3.87 -0.33 -2.38
N LYS A 124 -2.67 0.11 -2.05
CA LYS A 124 -1.97 1.23 -2.71
C LYS A 124 -1.77 1.01 -4.22
N THR A 125 -1.39 -0.20 -4.63
CA THR A 125 -1.24 -0.55 -6.06
C THR A 125 -2.57 -0.44 -6.81
N ALA A 126 -3.66 -0.96 -6.22
CA ALA A 126 -4.99 -0.82 -6.80
C ALA A 126 -5.45 0.65 -6.85
N LEU A 127 -5.11 1.47 -5.84
CA LEU A 127 -5.34 2.92 -5.89
C LEU A 127 -4.62 3.53 -7.10
N SER A 128 -3.39 3.14 -7.37
CA SER A 128 -2.61 3.64 -8.52
C SER A 128 -3.30 3.34 -9.84
N TYR A 129 -3.85 2.14 -10.00
CA TYR A 129 -4.69 1.80 -11.14
C TYR A 129 -5.90 2.75 -11.28
N HIS A 130 -6.64 2.95 -10.21
CA HIS A 130 -7.81 3.82 -10.24
C HIS A 130 -7.44 5.29 -10.51
N LEU A 131 -6.28 5.73 -10.01
CA LEU A 131 -5.76 7.08 -10.29
C LEU A 131 -5.47 7.30 -11.77
N THR A 132 -5.05 6.30 -12.53
CA THR A 132 -4.88 6.46 -13.98
C THR A 132 -6.18 6.89 -14.63
N ARG A 133 -7.30 6.27 -14.25
CA ARG A 133 -8.63 6.61 -14.80
C ARG A 133 -9.14 7.97 -14.33
N VAL A 134 -9.04 8.23 -13.03
CA VAL A 134 -9.51 9.49 -12.43
C VAL A 134 -8.74 10.69 -12.96
N LEU A 135 -7.41 10.58 -13.03
CA LEU A 135 -6.56 11.69 -13.45
C LEU A 135 -6.53 11.87 -14.97
N SER A 136 -6.69 10.80 -15.76
CA SER A 136 -6.89 10.96 -17.21
C SER A 136 -8.12 11.80 -17.51
N ASP A 137 -9.24 11.52 -16.85
CA ASP A 137 -10.48 12.31 -17.03
C ASP A 137 -10.32 13.76 -16.51
N TYR A 138 -9.63 13.92 -15.37
CA TYR A 138 -9.35 15.24 -14.83
C TYR A 138 -8.52 16.11 -15.79
N PHE A 139 -7.43 15.57 -16.32
CA PHE A 139 -6.56 16.30 -17.23
C PHE A 139 -7.19 16.48 -18.61
N ALA A 140 -7.97 15.52 -19.09
CA ALA A 140 -8.71 15.66 -20.35
C ALA A 140 -9.68 16.86 -20.33
N LYS A 141 -10.36 17.09 -19.21
CA LYS A 141 -11.22 18.28 -19.00
C LYS A 141 -10.44 19.61 -19.06
N ASN A 142 -9.13 19.56 -18.81
CA ASN A 142 -8.23 20.68 -18.90
C ASN A 142 -7.42 20.69 -20.21
N ASN A 143 -7.88 19.98 -21.24
CA ASN A 143 -7.22 19.85 -22.55
C ASN A 143 -5.78 19.30 -22.47
N LYS A 144 -5.51 18.45 -21.47
CA LYS A 144 -4.22 17.77 -21.30
C LYS A 144 -4.40 16.27 -21.34
N VAL A 145 -3.38 15.58 -21.84
CA VAL A 145 -3.30 14.11 -21.83
C VAL A 145 -2.33 13.69 -20.75
N ALA A 146 -2.79 12.84 -19.84
CA ALA A 146 -1.95 12.35 -18.75
C ALA A 146 -1.09 11.17 -19.21
N LYS A 147 0.19 11.18 -18.83
CA LYS A 147 1.13 10.06 -19.01
C LYS A 147 1.63 9.61 -17.64
N PHE A 148 1.43 8.33 -17.32
CA PHE A 148 1.66 7.78 -15.99
C PHE A 148 2.96 7.00 -15.90
N TYR A 149 3.67 7.23 -14.79
CA TYR A 149 4.88 6.52 -14.41
C TYR A 149 4.70 5.98 -13.00
N PHE A 150 4.81 4.67 -12.83
CA PHE A 150 4.79 4.02 -11.52
C PHE A 150 6.20 3.61 -11.13
N ILE A 151 6.71 4.22 -10.08
CA ILE A 151 8.10 4.07 -9.64
C ILE A 151 8.15 3.15 -8.43
N VAL A 152 8.91 2.07 -8.53
CA VAL A 152 9.15 1.11 -7.46
C VAL A 152 10.64 1.04 -7.11
N ASP A 153 10.95 0.62 -5.89
CA ASP A 153 12.33 0.51 -5.40
C ASP A 153 12.96 -0.88 -5.58
N ARG A 154 12.17 -1.92 -5.92
CA ARG A 154 12.62 -3.31 -6.02
C ARG A 154 12.12 -4.00 -7.28
N LEU A 155 12.90 -4.97 -7.78
CA LEU A 155 12.55 -5.70 -9.01
C LEU A 155 11.33 -6.59 -8.85
N ASP A 156 11.19 -7.27 -7.73
CA ASP A 156 10.02 -8.09 -7.43
C ASP A 156 8.73 -7.26 -7.40
N LEU A 157 8.79 -6.01 -6.91
CA LEU A 157 7.67 -5.09 -6.93
C LEU A 157 7.34 -4.59 -8.35
N LEU A 158 8.34 -4.49 -9.25
CA LEU A 158 8.12 -4.14 -10.64
C LEU A 158 7.28 -5.22 -11.34
N GLU A 159 7.66 -6.48 -11.20
CA GLU A 159 6.92 -7.60 -11.80
C GLU A 159 5.51 -7.70 -11.22
N GLN A 160 5.37 -7.64 -9.90
CA GLN A 160 4.08 -7.68 -9.23
C GLN A 160 3.17 -6.53 -9.67
N ALA A 161 3.68 -5.30 -9.72
CA ALA A 161 2.89 -4.15 -10.13
C ALA A 161 2.48 -4.24 -11.60
N SER A 162 3.38 -4.72 -12.48
CA SER A 162 3.09 -4.92 -13.90
C SER A 162 1.95 -5.91 -14.08
N GLN A 163 2.02 -7.07 -13.45
CA GLN A 163 0.96 -8.09 -13.50
C GLN A 163 -0.38 -7.57 -12.96
N GLU A 164 -0.34 -6.83 -11.85
CA GLU A 164 -1.54 -6.23 -11.26
C GLU A 164 -2.21 -5.20 -12.19
N PHE A 165 -1.43 -4.41 -12.92
CA PHE A 165 -1.97 -3.44 -13.88
C PHE A 165 -2.47 -4.11 -15.15
N GLU A 166 -1.75 -5.08 -15.70
CA GLU A 166 -2.16 -5.85 -16.87
C GLU A 166 -3.44 -6.65 -16.60
N ALA A 167 -3.55 -7.29 -15.43
CA ALA A 167 -4.75 -8.01 -15.02
C ALA A 167 -5.99 -7.13 -14.97
N ARG A 168 -5.82 -5.81 -14.81
CA ARG A 168 -6.89 -4.80 -14.85
C ARG A 168 -7.06 -4.12 -16.20
N GLY A 169 -6.35 -4.58 -17.22
CA GLY A 169 -6.49 -4.11 -18.60
C GLY A 169 -5.72 -2.84 -18.95
N LEU A 170 -4.74 -2.43 -18.14
CA LEU A 170 -3.80 -1.38 -18.55
C LEU A 170 -2.76 -1.96 -19.51
N ILE A 171 -2.30 -1.13 -20.44
CA ILE A 171 -1.11 -1.41 -21.21
C ILE A 171 0.11 -1.02 -20.36
N VAL A 172 0.92 -2.03 -20.00
CA VAL A 172 2.09 -1.81 -19.16
C VAL A 172 3.35 -1.77 -20.01
N LYS A 173 4.15 -0.72 -19.82
CA LYS A 173 5.51 -0.61 -20.33
C LYS A 173 6.47 -0.66 -19.16
N THR A 174 7.62 -1.27 -19.36
CA THR A 174 8.68 -1.29 -18.35
C THR A 174 9.88 -0.50 -18.85
N ALA A 175 10.50 0.27 -17.97
CA ALA A 175 11.77 0.92 -18.24
C ALA A 175 12.81 0.41 -17.25
N ASN A 176 13.72 -0.44 -17.75
CA ASN A 176 14.76 -1.09 -16.97
C ASN A 176 16.11 -0.38 -17.07
N THR A 177 16.27 0.49 -18.07
CA THR A 177 17.47 1.29 -18.30
C THR A 177 17.13 2.76 -18.36
N ARG A 178 18.14 3.61 -18.06
CA ARG A 178 17.99 5.06 -18.21
C ARG A 178 17.62 5.44 -19.64
N GLN A 179 18.21 4.77 -20.62
CA GLN A 179 17.95 5.06 -22.04
C GLN A 179 16.49 4.79 -22.38
N GLU A 180 15.94 3.63 -21.99
CA GLU A 180 14.53 3.29 -22.18
C GLU A 180 13.61 4.33 -21.51
N LEU A 181 13.92 4.73 -20.27
CA LEU A 181 13.13 5.74 -19.56
C LEU A 181 13.19 7.10 -20.28
N MET A 182 14.36 7.51 -20.77
CA MET A 182 14.52 8.74 -21.52
C MET A 182 13.81 8.70 -22.87
N GLU A 183 13.74 7.56 -23.53
CA GLU A 183 12.94 7.34 -24.73
C GLU A 183 11.44 7.50 -24.44
N GLN A 184 10.97 6.92 -23.33
CA GLN A 184 9.58 7.11 -22.87
C GLN A 184 9.26 8.59 -22.61
N PHE A 185 10.21 9.38 -22.11
CA PHE A 185 10.02 10.82 -21.92
C PHE A 185 10.05 11.61 -23.23
N ARG A 186 10.82 11.17 -24.22
CA ARG A 186 10.88 11.80 -25.57
C ARG A 186 9.62 11.52 -26.37
N ASN A 187 8.98 10.38 -26.09
CA ASN A 187 7.74 10.04 -26.76
C ASN A 187 6.61 10.92 -26.23
N ASN A 188 6.19 11.88 -27.03
CA ASN A 188 5.13 12.83 -26.72
C ASN A 188 3.73 12.22 -26.87
N GLN A 189 3.60 10.97 -27.33
CA GLN A 189 2.32 10.28 -27.37
C GLN A 189 2.04 9.69 -26.00
N ALA A 190 0.91 10.03 -25.43
CA ALA A 190 0.47 9.46 -24.15
C ALA A 190 -0.08 8.04 -24.31
N LEU A 191 -0.54 7.72 -25.52
CA LEU A 191 -1.05 6.40 -25.90
C LEU A 191 -0.36 6.01 -27.21
N GLU A 192 0.40 4.94 -27.22
CA GLU A 192 1.04 4.41 -28.43
C GLU A 192 0.16 3.37 -29.13
N GLY A 193 -0.86 2.87 -28.47
CA GLY A 193 -1.77 1.85 -29.00
C GLY A 193 -3.06 2.43 -29.55
N SER A 194 -3.57 1.85 -30.65
CA SER A 194 -4.86 2.18 -31.23
C SER A 194 -6.05 1.63 -30.42
N SER A 195 -5.81 0.89 -29.34
CA SER A 195 -6.85 0.20 -28.55
C SER A 195 -7.68 1.11 -27.62
N GLY A 196 -7.27 2.38 -27.44
CA GLY A 196 -7.90 3.29 -26.50
C GLY A 196 -7.73 2.94 -25.01
N ASN A 197 -6.95 1.89 -24.71
CA ASN A 197 -6.63 1.51 -23.33
C ASN A 197 -5.59 2.46 -22.75
N GLN A 198 -5.72 2.71 -21.45
CA GLN A 198 -4.75 3.55 -20.73
C GLN A 198 -3.42 2.82 -20.57
N GLU A 199 -2.34 3.59 -20.63
CA GLU A 199 -0.97 3.08 -20.49
C GLU A 199 -0.34 3.56 -19.19
N ILE A 200 0.54 2.72 -18.62
CA ILE A 200 1.38 3.06 -17.47
C ILE A 200 2.79 2.52 -17.69
N THR A 201 3.79 3.32 -17.38
CA THR A 201 5.20 2.89 -17.44
C THR A 201 5.67 2.54 -16.03
N VAL A 202 6.06 1.30 -15.79
CA VAL A 202 6.61 0.84 -14.50
C VAL A 202 8.13 0.94 -14.53
N VAL A 203 8.70 1.59 -13.52
CA VAL A 203 10.12 1.95 -13.47
C VAL A 203 10.74 1.47 -12.16
N ASN A 204 11.85 0.71 -12.23
CA ASN A 204 12.63 0.38 -11.04
C ASN A 204 13.73 1.43 -10.80
N ILE A 205 13.59 2.17 -9.70
CA ILE A 205 14.50 3.28 -9.37
C ILE A 205 15.89 2.82 -8.91
N GLN A 206 16.04 1.62 -8.35
CA GLN A 206 17.33 1.13 -7.85
C GLN A 206 18.37 1.01 -8.96
N ARG A 207 17.93 0.69 -10.17
CA ARG A 207 18.82 0.59 -11.35
C ARG A 207 19.44 1.93 -11.75
N PHE A 208 18.91 3.03 -11.22
CA PHE A 208 19.36 4.39 -11.51
C PHE A 208 20.02 5.07 -10.29
N ALA A 209 20.12 4.38 -9.15
CA ALA A 209 20.56 4.96 -7.88
C ALA A 209 21.98 5.55 -7.93
N GLU A 210 22.86 4.99 -8.77
CA GLU A 210 24.25 5.43 -8.90
C GLU A 210 24.44 6.56 -9.93
N ASP A 211 23.39 6.88 -10.69
CA ASP A 211 23.48 7.88 -11.75
C ASP A 211 23.27 9.29 -11.21
N LYS A 212 24.38 9.99 -11.00
CA LYS A 212 24.39 11.39 -10.53
C LYS A 212 24.28 12.42 -11.66
N HIS A 213 24.18 11.99 -12.92
CA HIS A 213 24.12 12.92 -14.03
C HIS A 213 22.78 13.66 -14.07
N LYS A 214 22.83 14.93 -14.43
CA LYS A 214 21.65 15.75 -14.64
C LYS A 214 20.76 15.13 -15.71
N VAL A 215 19.49 15.00 -15.42
CA VAL A 215 18.48 14.53 -16.36
C VAL A 215 18.05 15.71 -17.22
N ALA A 216 18.34 15.67 -18.52
CA ALA A 216 17.80 16.62 -19.47
C ALA A 216 16.48 16.05 -20.02
N LEU A 217 15.36 16.57 -19.56
CA LEU A 217 14.07 16.21 -20.11
C LEU A 217 13.75 17.02 -21.36
N PRO A 218 13.11 16.40 -22.37
CA PRO A 218 12.60 17.17 -23.50
C PRO A 218 11.53 18.16 -23.04
N ALA A 219 11.42 19.27 -23.73
CA ALA A 219 10.40 20.28 -23.47
C ALA A 219 9.01 19.60 -23.44
N TYR A 220 8.16 20.03 -22.51
CA TYR A 220 6.77 19.56 -22.46
C TYR A 220 6.06 19.91 -23.76
N ALA A 221 5.41 18.93 -24.37
CA ALA A 221 4.32 19.23 -25.29
C ALA A 221 3.23 19.94 -24.47
N THR A 222 2.68 21.03 -24.96
CA THR A 222 1.73 21.89 -24.22
C THR A 222 0.49 21.18 -23.71
N ASN A 223 0.15 20.04 -24.35
CA ASN A 223 -1.00 19.21 -24.03
C ASN A 223 -0.67 17.95 -23.21
N LEU A 224 0.60 17.73 -22.82
CA LEU A 224 1.01 16.55 -22.05
C LEU A 224 1.16 16.89 -20.59
N GLN A 225 0.67 16.00 -19.69
CA GLN A 225 0.90 16.07 -18.24
C GLN A 225 1.51 14.77 -17.76
N ARG A 226 2.74 14.83 -17.23
CA ARG A 226 3.38 13.67 -16.59
C ARG A 226 2.91 13.52 -15.15
N VAL A 227 2.58 12.30 -14.77
CA VAL A 227 2.14 11.92 -13.41
C VAL A 227 3.05 10.81 -12.91
N PHE A 228 3.82 11.11 -11.88
CA PHE A 228 4.66 10.15 -11.19
C PHE A 228 3.96 9.64 -9.94
N ILE A 229 3.76 8.34 -9.85
CA ILE A 229 3.25 7.64 -8.68
C ILE A 229 4.40 6.80 -8.13
N MET A 230 4.82 7.08 -6.90
CA MET A 230 5.99 6.43 -6.29
C MET A 230 5.55 5.54 -5.15
N ASP A 231 5.78 4.23 -5.29
CA ASP A 231 5.51 3.29 -4.21
C ASP A 231 6.69 3.22 -3.24
N GLU A 232 6.38 3.02 -1.97
CA GLU A 232 7.34 2.97 -0.85
C GLU A 232 8.34 4.15 -0.87
N ALA A 233 7.83 5.33 -1.14
CA ALA A 233 8.60 6.56 -1.37
C ALA A 233 9.62 6.90 -0.26
N HIS A 234 9.50 6.28 0.93
CA HIS A 234 10.42 6.47 2.04
C HIS A 234 11.78 5.76 1.86
N ARG A 235 11.88 4.76 0.98
CA ARG A 235 13.08 3.89 0.87
C ARG A 235 14.14 4.39 -0.09
N GLY A 236 13.76 4.90 -1.23
CA GLY A 236 14.69 5.20 -2.33
C GLY A 236 15.04 6.67 -2.51
N TYR A 237 14.53 7.56 -1.65
CA TYR A 237 14.70 8.98 -1.84
C TYR A 237 15.81 9.58 -0.98
N ASN A 238 16.90 9.97 -1.64
CA ASN A 238 17.87 10.89 -1.06
C ASN A 238 17.64 12.28 -1.69
N PRO A 239 17.30 13.31 -0.90
CA PRO A 239 16.99 14.65 -1.43
C PRO A 239 18.15 15.29 -2.19
N THR A 240 19.37 14.81 -2.00
CA THR A 240 20.56 15.33 -2.66
C THR A 240 21.24 14.26 -3.50
N GLY A 241 21.27 14.48 -4.83
CA GLY A 241 22.09 13.70 -5.75
C GLY A 241 21.54 12.32 -6.16
N SER A 242 20.29 12.00 -5.86
CA SER A 242 19.65 10.80 -6.40
C SER A 242 19.09 11.06 -7.81
N PHE A 243 18.97 10.03 -8.63
CA PHE A 243 18.33 10.11 -9.94
C PHE A 243 16.91 10.70 -9.84
N LEU A 244 16.15 10.30 -8.83
CA LEU A 244 14.79 10.77 -8.62
C LEU A 244 14.74 12.27 -8.28
N ALA A 245 15.69 12.76 -7.46
CA ALA A 245 15.81 14.18 -7.18
C ALA A 245 16.12 14.98 -8.45
N ASN A 246 17.08 14.50 -9.25
CA ASN A 246 17.43 15.11 -10.52
C ASN A 246 16.26 15.10 -11.53
N LEU A 247 15.47 14.02 -11.55
CA LEU A 247 14.27 13.93 -12.37
C LEU A 247 13.22 14.96 -11.94
N PHE A 248 12.98 15.12 -10.65
CA PHE A 248 12.01 16.10 -10.13
C PHE A 248 12.45 17.54 -10.32
N ASP A 249 13.74 17.81 -10.21
CA ASP A 249 14.29 19.12 -10.47
C ASP A 249 14.18 19.49 -11.98
N ALA A 250 14.34 18.48 -12.84
CA ALA A 250 14.20 18.67 -14.29
C ALA A 250 12.74 18.82 -14.72
N ASP A 251 11.79 18.21 -14.01
CA ASP A 251 10.35 18.24 -14.31
C ASP A 251 9.52 18.84 -13.18
N LYS A 252 9.61 20.15 -13.05
CA LYS A 252 8.87 20.90 -12.02
C LYS A 252 7.36 20.92 -12.24
N ASN A 253 6.93 20.72 -13.48
CA ASN A 253 5.50 20.77 -13.87
C ASN A 253 4.80 19.40 -13.74
N SER A 254 5.53 18.34 -13.40
CA SER A 254 4.95 17.01 -13.21
C SER A 254 4.12 16.95 -11.91
N ILE A 255 3.14 16.06 -11.93
CA ILE A 255 2.42 15.68 -10.73
C ILE A 255 3.20 14.56 -10.02
N LYS A 256 3.35 14.68 -8.70
CA LYS A 256 4.11 13.75 -7.87
C LYS A 256 3.26 13.23 -6.73
N ILE A 257 2.93 11.95 -6.76
CA ILE A 257 2.09 11.27 -5.77
C ILE A 257 2.96 10.20 -5.10
N ALA A 258 3.36 10.46 -3.87
CA ALA A 258 4.10 9.49 -3.07
C ALA A 258 3.15 8.60 -2.29
N LEU A 259 3.30 7.28 -2.42
CA LEU A 259 2.55 6.28 -1.66
C LEU A 259 3.48 5.67 -0.61
N THR A 260 3.03 5.57 0.63
CA THR A 260 3.82 4.93 1.68
C THR A 260 2.96 4.44 2.83
N GLY A 261 3.35 3.31 3.43
CA GLY A 261 2.77 2.83 4.69
C GLY A 261 3.50 3.35 5.92
N THR A 262 4.74 3.80 5.75
CA THR A 262 5.65 4.20 6.83
C THR A 262 6.42 5.46 6.45
N PRO A 263 5.77 6.64 6.42
CA PRO A 263 6.46 7.88 6.07
C PRO A 263 7.56 8.19 7.09
N LEU A 264 8.64 8.75 6.59
CA LEU A 264 9.73 9.23 7.45
C LEU A 264 9.26 10.50 8.17
N LEU A 265 9.18 10.41 9.49
CA LEU A 265 8.72 11.50 10.35
C LEU A 265 9.87 12.32 10.93
N LYS A 266 11.11 11.81 10.93
CA LYS A 266 12.28 12.53 11.43
C LYS A 266 12.51 13.80 10.62
N ALA A 267 12.75 14.91 11.31
CA ALA A 267 12.83 16.25 10.75
C ALA A 267 13.82 16.39 9.58
N GLU A 268 14.89 15.60 9.57
CA GLU A 268 15.93 15.63 8.53
C GLU A 268 15.53 14.92 7.24
N ARG A 269 14.65 13.92 7.32
CA ARG A 269 14.24 13.05 6.21
C ARG A 269 12.72 12.94 6.07
N ALA A 270 12.00 13.93 6.54
CA ALA A 270 10.54 13.86 6.52
C ALA A 270 10.01 13.80 5.08
N SER A 271 9.22 12.78 4.79
CA SER A 271 8.64 12.56 3.46
C SER A 271 7.85 13.77 2.94
N TRP A 272 7.20 14.50 3.84
CA TRP A 272 6.46 15.71 3.48
C TRP A 272 7.35 16.88 3.04
N LYS A 273 8.61 16.96 3.48
CA LYS A 273 9.57 17.98 2.99
C LYS A 273 9.95 17.78 1.54
N VAL A 274 9.91 16.52 1.11
CA VAL A 274 10.32 16.12 -0.22
C VAL A 274 9.17 16.15 -1.21
N PHE A 275 8.03 15.57 -0.80
CA PHE A 275 6.88 15.35 -1.66
C PHE A 275 5.74 16.32 -1.39
N GLY A 276 5.86 17.22 -0.41
CA GLY A 276 4.79 18.11 0.01
C GLY A 276 3.89 17.50 1.09
N ASN A 277 2.80 18.20 1.40
CA ASN A 277 1.85 17.80 2.44
C ASN A 277 1.10 16.51 2.08
N TYR A 278 0.41 15.96 3.08
CA TYR A 278 -0.40 14.77 2.86
C TYR A 278 -1.63 15.09 2.00
N PHE A 279 -1.82 14.32 0.94
CA PHE A 279 -3.06 14.30 0.17
C PHE A 279 -4.16 13.57 0.95
N HIS A 280 -3.81 12.43 1.52
CA HIS A 280 -4.75 11.61 2.29
C HIS A 280 -3.99 10.72 3.28
N THR A 281 -4.65 10.41 4.39
CA THR A 281 -4.10 9.57 5.45
C THR A 281 -5.07 8.48 5.83
N TYR A 282 -4.52 7.26 5.99
CA TYR A 282 -5.24 6.09 6.49
C TYR A 282 -4.30 5.33 7.43
N TYR A 283 -4.35 5.69 8.72
CA TYR A 283 -3.42 5.20 9.74
C TYR A 283 -3.77 3.81 10.25
N TYR A 284 -2.86 3.23 11.03
CA TYR A 284 -3.02 1.91 11.64
C TYR A 284 -4.23 1.82 12.55
N ASP A 285 -4.54 2.85 13.35
CA ASP A 285 -5.71 2.91 14.20
C ASP A 285 -7.00 2.67 13.40
N LYS A 286 -7.13 3.37 12.28
CA LYS A 286 -8.25 3.23 11.38
C LYS A 286 -8.28 1.84 10.74
N SER A 287 -7.13 1.36 10.25
CA SER A 287 -7.02 0.06 9.61
C SER A 287 -7.29 -1.11 10.56
N ILE A 288 -6.92 -0.96 11.84
CA ILE A 288 -7.23 -1.93 12.90
C ILE A 288 -8.72 -1.89 13.21
N GLN A 289 -9.29 -0.70 13.37
CA GLN A 289 -10.73 -0.52 13.59
C GLN A 289 -11.56 -1.15 12.48
N ASP A 290 -11.07 -1.02 11.26
CA ASP A 290 -11.68 -1.54 10.04
C ASP A 290 -11.45 -3.06 9.85
N GLY A 291 -10.63 -3.69 10.69
CA GLY A 291 -10.33 -5.12 10.61
C GLY A 291 -9.34 -5.54 9.51
N TYR A 292 -8.69 -4.58 8.82
CA TYR A 292 -7.69 -4.90 7.79
C TYR A 292 -6.31 -5.16 8.35
N THR A 293 -6.00 -4.57 9.51
CA THR A 293 -4.73 -4.74 10.19
C THR A 293 -4.98 -5.30 11.57
N LEU A 294 -4.30 -6.37 11.93
CA LEU A 294 -4.36 -6.92 13.28
C LEU A 294 -3.60 -6.01 14.23
N LYS A 295 -4.14 -5.85 15.43
CA LYS A 295 -3.45 -5.13 16.51
C LYS A 295 -2.20 -5.92 16.90
N ILE A 296 -1.04 -5.29 16.82
CA ILE A 296 0.19 -5.87 17.33
C ILE A 296 0.20 -5.73 18.85
N ILE A 297 0.24 -6.85 19.54
CA ILE A 297 0.47 -6.90 20.99
C ILE A 297 1.95 -7.21 21.16
N ARG A 298 2.66 -6.31 21.83
CA ARG A 298 4.06 -6.53 22.18
C ARG A 298 4.13 -7.16 23.55
N GLU A 299 4.71 -8.34 23.61
CA GLU A 299 5.05 -9.02 24.84
C GLU A 299 6.56 -9.15 24.93
N ASP A 300 7.10 -8.93 26.12
CA ASP A 300 8.51 -9.16 26.41
C ASP A 300 8.72 -10.63 26.81
N ILE A 301 9.93 -11.14 26.56
CA ILE A 301 10.33 -12.48 27.01
C ILE A 301 10.17 -12.56 28.53
N GLU A 302 9.55 -13.63 29.04
CA GLU A 302 9.40 -13.88 30.49
C GLU A 302 10.74 -13.72 31.21
N THR A 303 10.73 -13.06 32.36
CA THR A 303 11.94 -12.70 33.12
C THR A 303 12.84 -13.93 33.39
N SER A 304 12.24 -15.07 33.73
CA SER A 304 12.95 -16.33 33.99
C SER A 304 13.73 -16.86 32.78
N TYR A 305 13.20 -16.67 31.56
CA TYR A 305 13.90 -17.04 30.33
C TYR A 305 14.94 -16.00 29.92
N ARG A 306 14.66 -14.73 30.16
CA ARG A 306 15.64 -13.66 29.94
C ARG A 306 16.88 -13.88 30.79
N GLU A 307 16.71 -14.24 32.06
CA GLU A 307 17.81 -14.57 32.97
C GLU A 307 18.62 -15.77 32.48
N LYS A 308 17.97 -16.85 32.07
CA LYS A 308 18.64 -18.02 31.49
C LYS A 308 19.43 -17.70 30.22
N LEU A 309 18.85 -16.94 29.30
CA LEU A 309 19.54 -16.52 28.07
C LEU A 309 20.73 -15.60 28.40
N SER A 310 20.58 -14.72 29.39
CA SER A 310 21.65 -13.85 29.86
C SER A 310 22.78 -14.67 30.52
N GLU A 311 22.46 -15.67 31.34
CA GLU A 311 23.45 -16.59 31.91
C GLU A 311 24.22 -17.37 30.84
N ILE A 312 23.54 -17.86 29.80
CA ILE A 312 24.19 -18.54 28.69
C ILE A 312 25.08 -17.58 27.93
N TYR A 313 24.58 -16.37 27.66
CA TYR A 313 25.35 -15.31 27.00
C TYR A 313 26.63 -14.99 27.76
N GLU A 314 26.54 -14.75 29.08
CA GLU A 314 27.70 -14.47 29.95
C GLU A 314 28.66 -15.66 30.07
N LYS A 315 28.17 -16.90 30.14
CA LYS A 315 29.00 -18.09 30.15
C LYS A 315 29.79 -18.23 28.85
N LEU A 316 29.14 -18.00 27.70
CA LEU A 316 29.82 -18.05 26.42
C LEU A 316 30.81 -16.91 26.27
N GLU A 317 30.50 -15.70 26.73
CA GLU A 317 31.39 -14.56 26.72
C GLU A 317 32.65 -14.80 27.59
N LYS A 318 32.49 -15.46 28.75
CA LYS A 318 33.63 -15.84 29.64
C LYS A 318 34.47 -17.00 29.12
N LEU A 319 33.86 -17.97 28.42
CA LEU A 319 34.56 -19.12 27.83
C LEU A 319 35.45 -18.71 26.66
N VAL A 320 35.13 -17.65 26.01
CA VAL A 320 35.87 -17.12 24.86
C VAL A 320 36.73 -15.94 25.37
N GLU A 321 37.61 -16.23 26.36
CA GLU A 321 38.65 -15.30 26.71
C GLU A 321 39.57 -15.05 25.54
N LYS A 322 39.64 -13.79 25.15
CA LYS A 322 40.59 -13.16 24.22
C LYS A 322 40.24 -13.08 22.76
N LYS A 323 39.98 -11.84 22.39
CA LYS A 323 40.01 -11.22 21.06
C LYS A 323 38.82 -11.45 20.13
N ASP A 324 38.14 -10.36 19.88
CA ASP A 324 37.25 -10.11 18.71
C ASP A 324 36.01 -11.00 18.53
N ILE A 325 35.32 -11.36 19.61
CA ILE A 325 34.04 -12.03 19.47
C ILE A 325 32.98 -11.00 19.12
N LYS A 326 32.37 -11.19 17.97
CA LYS A 326 31.20 -10.43 17.59
C LYS A 326 30.00 -10.99 18.34
N LYS A 327 29.03 -10.13 18.65
CA LYS A 327 27.72 -10.52 19.19
C LYS A 327 27.07 -11.64 18.37
N SER A 328 27.29 -11.66 17.04
CA SER A 328 26.84 -12.72 16.14
C SER A 328 27.29 -14.11 16.57
N ASP A 329 28.55 -14.27 17.01
CA ASP A 329 29.12 -15.57 17.33
C ASP A 329 28.46 -16.20 18.56
N ILE A 330 27.99 -15.37 19.49
CA ILE A 330 27.28 -15.82 20.70
C ILE A 330 25.84 -16.23 20.36
N ILE A 331 25.12 -15.42 19.60
CA ILE A 331 23.73 -15.69 19.26
C ILE A 331 23.58 -16.86 18.26
N GLU A 332 24.64 -17.17 17.53
CA GLU A 332 24.76 -18.32 16.63
C GLU A 332 25.25 -19.58 17.31
N HIS A 333 25.68 -19.52 18.57
CA HIS A 333 26.17 -20.67 19.30
C HIS A 333 25.05 -21.66 19.59
N ASP A 334 25.33 -22.97 19.42
CA ASP A 334 24.33 -24.03 19.53
C ASP A 334 23.58 -24.04 20.87
N SER A 335 24.25 -23.76 21.97
CA SER A 335 23.62 -23.69 23.29
C SER A 335 22.61 -22.56 23.40
N TYR A 336 22.91 -21.39 22.79
CA TYR A 336 22.02 -20.25 22.77
C TYR A 336 20.80 -20.54 21.85
N VAL A 337 21.04 -21.06 20.67
CA VAL A 337 20.02 -21.42 19.69
C VAL A 337 19.05 -22.46 20.23
N LYS A 338 19.57 -23.50 20.90
CA LYS A 338 18.72 -24.56 21.50
C LYS A 338 17.82 -24.02 22.61
N GLU A 339 18.33 -23.20 23.51
CA GLU A 339 17.51 -22.65 24.59
C GLU A 339 16.49 -21.64 24.06
N LEU A 340 16.87 -20.81 23.10
CA LEU A 340 15.95 -19.91 22.42
C LEU A 340 14.80 -20.67 21.73
N LEU A 341 15.12 -21.74 21.01
CA LEU A 341 14.11 -22.57 20.33
C LEU A 341 13.18 -23.21 21.34
N ARG A 342 13.72 -23.73 22.46
CA ARG A 342 12.91 -24.32 23.52
C ARG A 342 11.90 -23.31 24.12
N TYR A 343 12.36 -22.07 24.33
CA TYR A 343 11.47 -21.01 24.77
C TYR A 343 10.37 -20.74 23.74
N ILE A 344 10.73 -20.55 22.46
CA ILE A 344 9.78 -20.25 21.38
C ILE A 344 8.70 -21.32 21.28
N ILE A 345 9.10 -22.62 21.28
CA ILE A 345 8.16 -23.74 21.19
C ILE A 345 7.23 -23.77 22.41
N THR A 346 7.77 -23.54 23.62
CA THR A 346 6.99 -23.57 24.85
C THR A 346 5.98 -22.43 24.86
N ASP A 347 6.38 -21.24 24.46
CA ASP A 347 5.55 -20.05 24.39
C ASP A 347 4.43 -20.19 23.35
N LEU A 348 4.76 -20.67 22.15
CA LEU A 348 3.77 -20.96 21.09
C LEU A 348 2.74 -22.00 21.54
N LYS A 349 3.16 -23.06 22.25
CA LYS A 349 2.23 -24.07 22.81
C LYS A 349 1.30 -23.46 23.83
N LYS A 350 1.80 -22.65 24.76
CA LYS A 350 0.98 -21.92 25.73
C LYS A 350 -0.03 -21.02 25.02
N PHE A 351 0.42 -20.28 24.00
CA PHE A 351 -0.42 -19.37 23.23
C PHE A 351 -1.57 -20.11 22.51
N ARG A 352 -1.27 -21.24 21.87
CA ARG A 352 -2.28 -22.11 21.23
C ARG A 352 -3.30 -22.63 22.24
N GLN A 353 -2.85 -23.11 23.40
CA GLN A 353 -3.73 -23.58 24.48
C GLN A 353 -4.63 -22.47 25.00
N LEU A 354 -4.10 -21.26 25.20
CA LEU A 354 -4.85 -20.11 25.69
C LEU A 354 -5.98 -19.72 24.73
N HIS A 355 -5.74 -19.81 23.44
CA HIS A 355 -6.71 -19.45 22.40
C HIS A 355 -7.57 -20.62 21.91
N GLY A 356 -7.28 -21.85 22.32
CA GLY A 356 -7.99 -23.06 21.87
C GLY A 356 -7.87 -23.30 20.37
N ASP A 357 -6.77 -22.85 19.75
CA ASP A 357 -6.54 -22.94 18.31
C ASP A 357 -5.13 -23.43 18.00
N ASP A 358 -5.03 -24.69 17.61
CA ASP A 358 -3.77 -25.34 17.26
C ASP A 358 -3.26 -24.95 15.85
N SER A 359 -4.10 -24.30 15.05
CA SER A 359 -3.72 -23.83 13.70
C SER A 359 -2.88 -22.55 13.71
N LEU A 360 -2.78 -21.87 14.87
CA LEU A 360 -2.00 -20.63 14.99
C LEU A 360 -0.52 -20.91 14.66
N GLY A 361 0.00 -20.21 13.67
CA GLY A 361 1.39 -20.25 13.26
C GLY A 361 2.26 -19.24 13.99
N GLY A 362 3.57 -19.44 13.93
CA GLY A 362 4.57 -18.52 14.44
C GLY A 362 5.60 -18.17 13.37
N MET A 363 6.12 -16.93 13.42
CA MET A 363 7.25 -16.49 12.60
C MET A 363 8.39 -16.08 13.52
N VAL A 364 9.57 -16.65 13.31
CA VAL A 364 10.77 -16.29 14.05
C VAL A 364 11.65 -15.43 13.17
N ILE A 365 11.94 -14.21 13.63
CA ILE A 365 12.85 -13.29 12.96
C ILE A 365 14.19 -13.34 13.70
N CYS A 366 15.22 -13.76 13.01
CA CYS A 366 16.58 -13.89 13.55
C CYS A 366 17.43 -12.67 13.21
N GLU A 367 18.46 -12.43 14.00
CA GLU A 367 19.40 -11.33 13.78
C GLU A 367 20.34 -11.62 12.59
N THR A 368 20.67 -12.91 12.37
CA THR A 368 21.51 -13.36 11.26
C THR A 368 20.89 -14.54 10.52
N SER A 369 21.27 -14.71 9.25
CA SER A 369 20.85 -15.85 8.44
C SER A 369 21.39 -17.19 8.97
N GLU A 370 22.56 -17.18 9.59
CA GLU A 370 23.17 -18.37 10.18
C GLU A 370 22.41 -18.81 11.43
N GLN A 371 22.01 -17.89 12.30
CA GLN A 371 21.12 -18.17 13.43
C GLN A 371 19.81 -18.80 12.96
N ALA A 372 19.23 -18.29 11.88
CA ALA A 372 17.98 -18.84 11.32
C ALA A 372 18.16 -20.28 10.81
N ARG A 373 19.28 -20.58 10.12
CA ARG A 373 19.60 -21.95 9.66
C ARG A 373 19.76 -22.92 10.81
N LYS A 374 20.47 -22.51 11.86
CA LYS A 374 20.69 -23.34 13.06
C LYS A 374 19.40 -23.57 13.83
N LEU A 375 18.56 -22.56 14.00
CA LEU A 375 17.23 -22.72 14.59
C LEU A 375 16.36 -23.69 13.80
N TYR A 376 16.36 -23.59 12.47
CA TYR A 376 15.62 -24.49 11.61
C TYR A 376 16.13 -25.94 11.71
N ALA A 377 17.45 -26.14 11.66
CA ALA A 377 18.05 -27.45 11.85
C ALA A 377 17.68 -28.06 13.21
N CYS A 378 17.79 -27.29 14.31
CA CYS A 378 17.37 -27.75 15.64
C CYS A 378 15.87 -28.10 15.70
N LEU A 379 15.00 -27.33 15.02
CA LEU A 379 13.57 -27.60 14.99
C LEU A 379 13.25 -28.94 14.32
N LEU A 380 13.90 -29.25 13.19
CA LEU A 380 13.74 -30.54 12.51
C LEU A 380 14.16 -31.72 13.40
N TYR A 381 15.28 -31.62 14.10
CA TYR A 381 15.70 -32.66 15.04
C TYR A 381 14.77 -32.85 16.25
N THR A 382 14.00 -31.83 16.61
CA THR A 382 13.05 -31.91 17.74
C THR A 382 11.65 -32.34 17.31
N SER A 383 11.33 -32.30 16.03
CA SER A 383 10.04 -32.77 15.50
C SER A 383 10.01 -34.27 15.18
N ASP A 384 11.18 -34.92 15.04
CA ASP A 384 11.33 -36.35 14.78
C ASP A 384 11.56 -37.18 16.07
N ALA A 385 11.51 -36.56 17.23
CA ALA A 385 11.59 -37.18 18.55
C ALA A 385 10.25 -37.04 19.29
#